data_098016e8860d300fc311a308bc632a78
#
_entry.id   098016e8860d300fc311a308bc632a78
#
_cell.length_a   1.000
_cell.length_b   1.000
_cell.length_c   1.000
_cell.angle_alpha   90.00
_cell.angle_beta   90.00
_cell.angle_gamma   90.00
#
_symmetry.space_group_name_H-M   'P 1'
#
loop_
_entity.id
_entity.type
_entity.pdbx_description
1 polymer ?
#
loop_
_entity_poly.entity_id
_entity_poly.type
_entity_poly.pdbx_seq_one_letter_code
_entity_poly.pdbx_strand_id
1 'polypeptide(L)'
;MKKSLVAVFLAATAACGVFAASPKLDKKAVDWFPKEIQEASPSIATRIDLAPGVEYGYVYCKKLFGHPGDIHAVRIDLAKAKVRPHIDEGALLPDMKLRLRTTSAAAAAHEALFSVNGGFFSWKDNPEKKIKALIPYYRMKINGKVLESNSGGTLGLAFSNDGSKVKVGRVSDAELEEWDNFMAGEGLVSGGKCCLDWKRPEGIKTKPEAPRTLVGMDAEGKYLWVIVTGGRKTGKMPSMGLSYLDGADLLLWFGCAEGVNMDGGGSTTLAVRKDALKGAKKPYTPEAHPAAAAKDYFILNCTSDGSERAVLDHIQFWDSKSK
;
A
#
# COMPACT_ATOMS: atom_id res chain seq x y z
N MET A 1 -26.81 26.74 -46.16
CA MET A 1 -26.15 25.42 -46.23
C MET A 1 -25.37 25.20 -44.91
N LYS A 2 -25.98 24.48 -43.94
CA LYS A 2 -25.36 24.10 -42.66
C LYS A 2 -24.83 22.68 -42.81
N LYS A 3 -23.52 22.50 -42.69
CA LYS A 3 -22.88 21.18 -42.60
C LYS A 3 -22.75 20.78 -41.13
N SER A 4 -23.53 19.81 -40.69
CA SER A 4 -23.40 19.17 -39.40
C SER A 4 -22.13 18.31 -39.39
N LEU A 5 -21.26 18.57 -38.42
CA LEU A 5 -20.17 17.68 -38.08
C LEU A 5 -20.72 16.63 -37.08
N VAL A 6 -20.87 15.41 -37.56
CA VAL A 6 -21.16 14.26 -36.68
C VAL A 6 -19.84 13.75 -36.13
N ALA A 7 -19.61 13.97 -34.86
CA ALA A 7 -18.49 13.37 -34.16
C ALA A 7 -18.81 11.89 -33.87
N VAL A 8 -18.09 10.99 -34.52
CA VAL A 8 -18.16 9.55 -34.28
C VAL A 8 -17.34 9.28 -33.00
N PHE A 9 -18.05 9.04 -31.91
CA PHE A 9 -17.46 8.42 -30.73
C PHE A 9 -17.30 6.92 -31.01
N LEU A 10 -16.10 6.50 -31.37
CA LEU A 10 -15.73 5.09 -31.35
C LEU A 10 -15.51 4.70 -29.88
N ALA A 11 -16.52 4.04 -29.32
CA ALA A 11 -16.38 3.33 -28.06
C ALA A 11 -15.43 2.14 -28.31
N ALA A 12 -14.22 2.23 -27.82
CA ALA A 12 -13.32 1.09 -27.72
C ALA A 12 -13.88 0.16 -26.63
N THR A 13 -14.78 -0.74 -26.99
CA THR A 13 -15.11 -1.92 -26.19
C THR A 13 -13.91 -2.85 -26.24
N ALA A 14 -12.99 -2.64 -25.29
CA ALA A 14 -11.90 -3.57 -25.07
C ALA A 14 -12.45 -4.96 -24.77
N ALA A 15 -12.04 -5.91 -25.56
CA ALA A 15 -12.34 -7.31 -25.46
C ALA A 15 -12.11 -7.82 -24.04
N CYS A 16 -13.18 -8.06 -23.30
CA CYS A 16 -13.16 -8.85 -22.08
C CYS A 16 -12.85 -10.28 -22.46
N GLY A 17 -11.58 -10.66 -22.32
CA GLY A 17 -11.09 -12.00 -22.61
C GLY A 17 -11.91 -13.06 -21.87
N VAL A 18 -12.13 -14.14 -22.58
CA VAL A 18 -12.81 -15.38 -22.20
C VAL A 18 -12.49 -15.75 -20.74
N PHE A 19 -13.48 -15.68 -19.87
CA PHE A 19 -13.38 -16.20 -18.51
C PHE A 19 -13.26 -17.72 -18.57
N ALA A 20 -12.05 -18.23 -18.34
CA ALA A 20 -11.87 -19.60 -17.89
C ALA A 20 -12.69 -19.82 -16.60
N ALA A 21 -13.21 -21.05 -16.41
CA ALA A 21 -13.97 -21.45 -15.22
C ALA A 21 -13.37 -20.85 -13.96
N SER A 22 -14.23 -20.35 -13.06
CA SER A 22 -13.81 -19.76 -11.78
C SER A 22 -12.73 -20.63 -11.15
N PRO A 23 -11.55 -20.10 -10.85
CA PRO A 23 -10.49 -20.91 -10.28
C PRO A 23 -11.01 -21.53 -8.99
N LYS A 24 -10.81 -22.85 -8.81
CA LYS A 24 -11.12 -23.50 -7.53
C LYS A 24 -10.33 -22.78 -6.43
N LEU A 25 -11.00 -22.46 -5.34
CA LEU A 25 -10.40 -21.85 -4.17
C LEU A 25 -9.20 -22.71 -3.72
N ASP A 26 -8.02 -22.12 -3.70
CA ASP A 26 -6.83 -22.79 -3.16
C ASP A 26 -6.87 -22.76 -1.64
N LYS A 27 -7.22 -23.89 -1.04
CA LYS A 27 -7.35 -24.01 0.42
C LYS A 27 -6.04 -23.70 1.14
N LYS A 28 -4.88 -24.12 0.60
CA LYS A 28 -3.57 -23.82 1.22
C LYS A 28 -3.27 -22.33 1.22
N ALA A 29 -3.71 -21.63 0.18
CA ALA A 29 -3.59 -20.17 0.14
C ALA A 29 -4.54 -19.49 1.13
N VAL A 30 -5.75 -20.02 1.33
CA VAL A 30 -6.69 -19.53 2.36
C VAL A 30 -6.13 -19.75 3.77
N ASP A 31 -5.60 -20.94 4.05
CA ASP A 31 -5.05 -21.30 5.35
C ASP A 31 -3.83 -20.42 5.78
N TRP A 32 -3.24 -19.68 4.85
CA TRP A 32 -2.18 -18.71 5.15
C TRP A 32 -2.71 -17.41 5.78
N PHE A 33 -3.98 -17.10 5.57
CA PHE A 33 -4.62 -15.91 6.12
C PHE A 33 -5.13 -16.15 7.55
N PRO A 34 -5.28 -15.10 8.38
CA PRO A 34 -5.93 -15.16 9.68
C PRO A 34 -7.30 -15.85 9.63
N LYS A 35 -7.70 -16.44 10.75
CA LYS A 35 -8.94 -17.19 10.87
C LYS A 35 -10.18 -16.36 10.51
N GLU A 36 -10.20 -15.11 10.90
CA GLU A 36 -11.28 -14.16 10.63
C GLU A 36 -11.48 -13.95 9.12
N ILE A 37 -10.39 -13.94 8.36
CA ILE A 37 -10.42 -13.85 6.89
C ILE A 37 -10.89 -15.18 6.28
N GLN A 38 -10.46 -16.31 6.84
CA GLN A 38 -10.94 -17.63 6.40
C GLN A 38 -12.45 -17.78 6.59
N GLU A 39 -13.00 -17.18 7.64
CA GLU A 39 -14.43 -17.14 7.94
C GLU A 39 -15.23 -16.09 7.15
N ALA A 40 -14.55 -15.12 6.52
CA ALA A 40 -15.18 -14.04 5.74
C ALA A 40 -15.66 -14.45 4.33
N SER A 41 -15.94 -15.74 4.12
CA SER A 41 -16.40 -16.31 2.84
C SER A 41 -15.44 -16.03 1.67
N PRO A 42 -14.16 -16.48 1.76
CA PRO A 42 -13.21 -16.32 0.67
C PRO A 42 -13.69 -17.07 -0.58
N SER A 43 -13.54 -16.45 -1.73
CA SER A 43 -13.92 -17.05 -3.02
C SER A 43 -12.75 -17.15 -4.00
N ILE A 44 -11.71 -16.39 -3.78
CA ILE A 44 -10.43 -16.46 -4.50
C ILE A 44 -9.32 -16.30 -3.47
N ALA A 45 -8.27 -17.12 -3.55
CA ALA A 45 -7.06 -16.95 -2.76
C ALA A 45 -5.84 -17.40 -3.56
N THR A 46 -4.72 -16.73 -3.35
CA THR A 46 -3.42 -17.05 -3.95
C THR A 46 -2.31 -16.76 -2.96
N ARG A 47 -1.26 -17.57 -2.96
CA ARG A 47 -0.03 -17.34 -2.21
C ARG A 47 1.19 -17.55 -3.11
N ILE A 48 2.18 -16.67 -3.01
CA ILE A 48 3.40 -16.68 -3.82
C ILE A 48 4.58 -16.27 -2.93
N ASP A 49 5.69 -16.98 -3.04
CA ASP A 49 6.96 -16.56 -2.47
C ASP A 49 7.64 -15.58 -3.45
N LEU A 50 7.72 -14.30 -3.11
CA LEU A 50 8.36 -13.27 -3.94
C LEU A 50 9.88 -13.36 -3.89
N ALA A 51 10.43 -13.69 -2.72
CA ALA A 51 11.84 -13.90 -2.43
C ALA A 51 11.98 -14.75 -1.15
N PRO A 52 13.16 -15.28 -0.81
CA PRO A 52 13.36 -15.95 0.47
C PRO A 52 12.95 -15.08 1.65
N GLY A 53 12.00 -15.56 2.45
CA GLY A 53 11.43 -14.83 3.60
C GLY A 53 10.43 -13.72 3.23
N VAL A 54 10.04 -13.59 1.97
CA VAL A 54 9.03 -12.61 1.50
C VAL A 54 7.90 -13.33 0.80
N GLU A 55 6.73 -13.32 1.39
CA GLU A 55 5.54 -14.00 0.89
C GLU A 55 4.44 -12.98 0.55
N TYR A 56 3.79 -13.20 -0.54
CA TYR A 56 2.60 -12.45 -0.95
C TYR A 56 1.37 -13.33 -0.93
N GLY A 57 0.31 -12.84 -0.32
CA GLY A 57 -1.02 -13.45 -0.33
C GLY A 57 -2.06 -12.49 -0.90
N TYR A 58 -2.97 -13.03 -1.69
CA TYR A 58 -4.18 -12.35 -2.16
C TYR A 58 -5.40 -13.15 -1.77
N VAL A 59 -6.42 -12.47 -1.27
CA VAL A 59 -7.74 -13.06 -1.01
C VAL A 59 -8.85 -12.07 -1.35
N TYR A 60 -9.90 -12.56 -1.97
CA TYR A 60 -11.17 -11.86 -2.12
C TYR A 60 -12.25 -12.53 -1.30
N CYS A 61 -12.87 -11.78 -0.42
CA CYS A 61 -13.93 -12.22 0.47
C CYS A 61 -15.25 -11.55 0.12
N LYS A 62 -16.36 -12.33 0.19
CA LYS A 62 -17.70 -11.80 -0.04
C LYS A 62 -18.24 -11.04 1.16
N LYS A 63 -17.69 -11.27 2.36
CA LYS A 63 -18.16 -10.70 3.63
C LYS A 63 -17.01 -10.24 4.54
N LEU A 64 -16.01 -9.55 3.96
CA LEU A 64 -14.98 -8.92 4.76
C LEU A 64 -15.58 -7.73 5.51
N PHE A 65 -15.58 -7.74 6.83
CA PHE A 65 -16.26 -6.72 7.65
C PHE A 65 -17.74 -6.48 7.27
N GLY A 66 -18.42 -7.55 6.82
CA GLY A 66 -19.83 -7.50 6.43
C GLY A 66 -20.11 -7.09 4.98
N HIS A 67 -19.09 -6.71 4.21
CA HIS A 67 -19.19 -6.32 2.81
C HIS A 67 -18.10 -6.99 1.94
N PRO A 68 -18.23 -6.97 0.60
CA PRO A 68 -17.19 -7.49 -0.27
C PRO A 68 -15.89 -6.69 -0.16
N GLY A 69 -14.76 -7.39 -0.14
CA GLY A 69 -13.44 -6.78 -0.06
C GLY A 69 -12.32 -7.70 -0.50
N ASP A 70 -11.21 -7.11 -0.86
CA ASP A 70 -9.98 -7.79 -1.25
C ASP A 70 -8.82 -7.36 -0.37
N ILE A 71 -7.90 -8.28 -0.16
CA ILE A 71 -6.69 -8.07 0.63
C ILE A 71 -5.50 -8.57 -0.18
N HIS A 72 -4.51 -7.73 -0.31
CA HIS A 72 -3.16 -8.03 -0.78
C HIS A 72 -2.22 -7.86 0.41
N ALA A 73 -1.65 -8.95 0.91
CA ALA A 73 -0.75 -8.91 2.05
C ALA A 73 0.64 -9.40 1.66
N VAL A 74 1.67 -8.64 2.00
CA VAL A 74 3.06 -9.05 1.91
C VAL A 74 3.59 -9.25 3.32
N ARG A 75 4.08 -10.46 3.64
CA ARG A 75 4.76 -10.79 4.88
C ARG A 75 6.25 -10.85 4.65
N ILE A 76 7.02 -10.16 5.45
CA ILE A 76 8.46 -10.16 5.43
C ILE A 76 8.96 -10.73 6.75
N ASP A 77 9.59 -11.91 6.72
CA ASP A 77 10.32 -12.49 7.85
C ASP A 77 11.69 -11.81 7.92
N LEU A 78 11.83 -10.84 8.81
CA LEU A 78 13.03 -9.99 8.91
C LEU A 78 14.30 -10.78 9.28
N ALA A 79 14.16 -11.96 9.88
CA ALA A 79 15.30 -12.83 10.18
C ALA A 79 15.81 -13.60 8.96
N LYS A 80 14.97 -13.81 7.94
CA LYS A 80 15.30 -14.60 6.74
C LYS A 80 15.42 -13.77 5.49
N ALA A 81 14.63 -12.69 5.40
CA ALA A 81 14.56 -11.87 4.21
C ALA A 81 15.85 -11.04 4.04
N LYS A 82 16.42 -11.12 2.83
CA LYS A 82 17.45 -10.18 2.39
C LYS A 82 16.81 -8.98 1.67
N VAL A 83 15.72 -8.50 2.21
CA VAL A 83 14.92 -7.39 1.69
C VAL A 83 14.88 -6.31 2.73
N ARG A 84 15.15 -5.10 2.33
CA ARG A 84 15.14 -3.92 3.20
C ARG A 84 14.13 -2.89 2.71
N PRO A 85 13.46 -2.16 3.61
CA PRO A 85 12.66 -1.02 3.23
C PRO A 85 13.56 0.13 2.75
N HIS A 86 13.02 0.92 1.83
CA HIS A 86 13.66 2.12 1.31
C HIS A 86 12.58 3.16 0.98
N ILE A 87 12.86 4.44 1.19
CA ILE A 87 12.01 5.53 0.74
C ILE A 87 12.61 6.11 -0.53
N ASP A 88 11.81 6.24 -1.59
CA ASP A 88 12.25 6.83 -2.84
C ASP A 88 12.65 8.30 -2.66
N GLU A 89 13.93 8.58 -2.71
CA GLU A 89 14.49 9.93 -2.62
C GLU A 89 14.35 10.73 -3.92
N GLY A 90 14.05 10.06 -5.02
CA GLY A 90 13.99 10.69 -6.34
C GLY A 90 12.89 11.73 -6.49
N ALA A 91 12.06 11.87 -5.45
CA ALA A 91 11.11 12.96 -5.31
C ALA A 91 11.74 14.22 -4.69
N LEU A 92 12.85 14.11 -3.95
CA LEU A 92 13.51 15.25 -3.31
C LEU A 92 14.42 15.97 -4.30
N LEU A 93 13.91 17.06 -4.87
CA LEU A 93 14.73 17.99 -5.65
C LEU A 93 15.48 18.95 -4.72
N PRO A 94 16.66 19.47 -5.13
CA PRO A 94 17.41 20.43 -4.35
C PRO A 94 16.64 21.70 -3.98
N ASP A 95 15.63 22.07 -4.79
CA ASP A 95 14.78 23.24 -4.60
C ASP A 95 13.46 22.92 -3.83
N MET A 96 13.39 21.78 -3.14
CA MET A 96 12.22 21.30 -2.40
C MET A 96 10.97 21.09 -3.27
N LYS A 97 11.10 21.06 -4.59
CA LYS A 97 10.03 20.63 -5.48
C LYS A 97 10.02 19.13 -5.57
N LEU A 98 9.02 18.52 -4.99
CA LEU A 98 8.84 17.09 -5.05
C LEU A 98 8.18 16.70 -6.38
N ARG A 99 8.81 15.79 -7.11
CA ARG A 99 8.22 15.22 -8.31
C ARG A 99 7.29 14.09 -7.92
N LEU A 100 6.04 14.28 -8.27
CA LEU A 100 5.10 13.16 -8.20
C LEU A 100 5.53 12.06 -9.16
N ARG A 101 5.52 10.81 -8.67
CA ARG A 101 5.75 9.60 -9.47
C ARG A 101 4.63 8.60 -9.23
N THR A 102 4.35 7.76 -10.21
CA THR A 102 3.57 6.55 -9.97
C THR A 102 4.41 5.55 -9.20
N THR A 103 3.76 4.70 -8.40
CA THR A 103 4.43 3.69 -7.58
C THR A 103 5.25 2.72 -8.42
N SER A 104 4.75 2.31 -9.59
CA SER A 104 5.50 1.44 -10.49
C SER A 104 6.72 2.14 -11.12
N ALA A 105 6.62 3.44 -11.44
CA ALA A 105 7.74 4.19 -11.98
C ALA A 105 8.84 4.41 -10.92
N ALA A 106 8.46 4.67 -9.67
CA ALA A 106 9.41 4.76 -8.55
C ALA A 106 10.10 3.40 -8.30
N ALA A 107 9.33 2.31 -8.28
CA ALA A 107 9.89 0.96 -8.13
C ALA A 107 10.87 0.61 -9.26
N ALA A 108 10.51 0.95 -10.50
CA ALA A 108 11.34 0.66 -11.67
C ALA A 108 12.66 1.44 -11.69
N ALA A 109 12.67 2.65 -11.14
CA ALA A 109 13.88 3.47 -11.06
C ALA A 109 15.00 2.80 -10.21
N HIS A 110 14.62 1.96 -9.27
CA HIS A 110 15.54 1.27 -8.35
C HIS A 110 15.50 -0.26 -8.47
N GLU A 111 14.79 -0.79 -9.45
CA GLU A 111 14.58 -2.23 -9.62
C GLU A 111 14.06 -2.92 -8.33
N ALA A 112 13.22 -2.21 -7.56
CA ALA A 112 12.70 -2.70 -6.29
C ALA A 112 11.95 -4.02 -6.45
N LEU A 113 12.03 -4.92 -5.47
CA LEU A 113 11.27 -6.19 -5.46
C LEU A 113 9.77 -5.90 -5.52
N PHE A 114 9.33 -4.98 -4.67
CA PHE A 114 7.99 -4.42 -4.70
C PHE A 114 7.97 -3.01 -4.08
N SER A 115 6.92 -2.27 -4.33
CA SER A 115 6.71 -0.92 -3.79
C SER A 115 5.23 -0.67 -3.52
N VAL A 116 4.95 0.14 -2.50
CA VAL A 116 3.64 0.71 -2.25
C VAL A 116 3.73 2.23 -2.18
N ASN A 117 2.60 2.91 -2.32
CA ASN A 117 2.52 4.33 -2.02
C ASN A 117 2.92 4.60 -0.57
N GLY A 118 3.48 5.75 -0.31
CA GLY A 118 3.94 6.15 1.01
C GLY A 118 2.91 6.95 1.80
N GLY A 119 3.39 7.99 2.46
CA GLY A 119 2.63 8.80 3.40
C GLY A 119 1.63 9.74 2.75
N PHE A 120 0.83 10.38 3.61
CA PHE A 120 -0.06 11.46 3.20
C PHE A 120 0.73 12.69 2.80
N PHE A 121 0.24 13.42 1.81
CA PHE A 121 0.84 14.66 1.34
C PHE A 121 -0.23 15.72 1.08
N SER A 122 0.19 16.98 1.10
CA SER A 122 -0.71 18.10 0.81
C SER A 122 0.04 19.30 0.22
N TRP A 123 -0.73 20.22 -0.30
CA TRP A 123 -0.19 21.49 -0.78
C TRP A 123 0.10 22.42 0.39
N LYS A 124 1.27 23.05 0.38
CA LYS A 124 1.63 24.18 1.22
C LYS A 124 1.79 25.42 0.35
N ASP A 125 1.05 26.45 0.69
CA ASP A 125 1.22 27.76 0.08
C ASP A 125 2.52 28.42 0.60
N ASN A 126 3.35 28.88 -0.29
CA ASN A 126 4.46 29.75 0.03
C ASN A 126 4.18 31.14 -0.59
N PRO A 127 3.54 32.05 0.16
CA PRO A 127 3.11 33.36 -0.37
C PRO A 127 4.29 34.23 -0.79
N GLU A 128 5.45 34.10 -0.15
CA GLU A 128 6.64 34.88 -0.50
C GLU A 128 7.20 34.51 -1.88
N LYS A 129 7.16 33.21 -2.22
CA LYS A 129 7.63 32.67 -3.49
C LYS A 129 6.53 32.55 -4.55
N LYS A 130 5.28 32.86 -4.21
CA LYS A 130 4.08 32.69 -5.07
C LYS A 130 3.98 31.28 -5.69
N ILE A 131 4.42 30.26 -4.97
CA ILE A 131 4.39 28.86 -5.41
C ILE A 131 3.65 28.02 -4.39
N LYS A 132 3.03 26.95 -4.88
CA LYS A 132 2.50 25.87 -4.05
C LYS A 132 3.49 24.73 -4.12
N ALA A 133 3.96 24.28 -2.97
CA ALA A 133 4.81 23.10 -2.85
C ALA A 133 3.98 21.92 -2.33
N LEU A 134 4.25 20.73 -2.83
CA LEU A 134 3.76 19.50 -2.22
C LEU A 134 4.75 19.07 -1.16
N ILE A 135 4.26 18.86 0.05
CA ILE A 135 5.06 18.40 1.18
C ILE A 135 4.37 17.22 1.87
N PRO A 136 5.13 16.38 2.59
CA PRO A 136 4.56 15.38 3.46
C PRO A 136 3.53 15.99 4.41
N TYR A 137 2.42 15.31 4.64
CA TYR A 137 1.46 15.76 5.62
C TYR A 137 1.96 15.48 7.04
N TYR A 138 2.43 14.25 7.29
CA TYR A 138 3.03 13.86 8.55
C TYR A 138 4.56 13.93 8.50
N ARG A 139 5.19 13.81 9.68
CA ARG A 139 6.65 13.80 9.84
C ARG A 139 7.31 12.76 8.94
N MET A 140 8.38 13.18 8.27
CA MET A 140 9.20 12.33 7.42
C MET A 140 10.68 12.66 7.60
N LYS A 141 11.51 11.62 7.69
CA LYS A 141 12.97 11.69 7.67
C LYS A 141 13.49 10.76 6.58
N ILE A 142 14.40 11.24 5.74
CA ILE A 142 15.02 10.46 4.67
C ILE A 142 16.52 10.69 4.73
N ASN A 143 17.31 9.61 4.82
CA ASN A 143 18.78 9.66 4.90
C ASN A 143 19.29 10.66 5.94
N GLY A 144 18.74 10.60 7.13
CA GLY A 144 19.11 11.49 8.24
C GLY A 144 18.52 12.89 8.17
N LYS A 145 17.87 13.28 7.05
CA LYS A 145 17.30 14.62 6.87
C LYS A 145 15.82 14.63 7.19
N VAL A 146 15.41 15.40 8.18
CA VAL A 146 14.00 15.66 8.49
C VAL A 146 13.44 16.64 7.44
N LEU A 147 12.34 16.27 6.82
CA LEU A 147 11.65 17.09 5.83
C LEU A 147 10.64 18.01 6.49
N GLU A 148 10.35 19.13 5.85
CA GLU A 148 9.24 19.97 6.21
C GLU A 148 7.92 19.21 6.01
N SER A 149 7.03 19.25 6.99
CA SER A 149 5.72 18.60 6.95
C SER A 149 4.64 19.52 7.53
N ASN A 150 3.38 19.27 7.18
CA ASN A 150 2.26 20.06 7.70
C ASN A 150 1.90 19.73 9.13
N SER A 151 2.18 18.52 9.59
CA SER A 151 1.84 18.02 10.91
C SER A 151 2.98 17.16 11.44
N GLY A 152 3.05 17.02 12.77
CA GLY A 152 3.88 16.03 13.41
C GLY A 152 3.44 14.61 13.08
N GLY A 153 3.74 13.70 13.96
CA GLY A 153 3.40 12.28 13.86
C GLY A 153 4.51 11.48 14.49
N THR A 154 4.13 10.58 15.37
CA THR A 154 5.08 9.75 16.10
C THR A 154 4.90 8.27 15.85
N LEU A 155 3.80 7.86 15.22
CA LEU A 155 3.57 6.47 14.78
C LEU A 155 3.92 6.36 13.30
N GLY A 156 4.76 5.39 12.95
CA GLY A 156 5.23 5.25 11.57
C GLY A 156 6.12 4.03 11.38
N LEU A 157 6.74 3.99 10.21
CA LEU A 157 7.78 3.05 9.81
C LEU A 157 9.14 3.76 9.92
N ALA A 158 10.05 3.22 10.73
CA ALA A 158 11.44 3.65 10.85
C ALA A 158 12.40 2.53 10.42
N PHE A 159 13.51 2.89 9.79
CA PHE A 159 14.53 1.91 9.39
C PHE A 159 15.89 2.57 9.13
N SER A 160 16.95 1.75 9.31
CA SER A 160 18.32 2.13 8.95
C SER A 160 18.56 1.97 7.43
N ASN A 161 19.48 2.74 6.87
CA ASN A 161 19.82 2.69 5.45
C ASN A 161 20.30 1.31 4.98
N ASP A 162 21.00 0.58 5.85
CA ASP A 162 21.45 -0.80 5.56
C ASP A 162 20.32 -1.84 5.74
N GLY A 163 19.16 -1.44 6.25
CA GLY A 163 18.04 -2.31 6.52
C GLY A 163 18.23 -3.26 7.71
N SER A 164 19.31 -3.09 8.51
CA SER A 164 19.59 -3.94 9.68
C SER A 164 18.59 -3.70 10.82
N LYS A 165 17.99 -2.52 10.88
CA LYS A 165 17.00 -2.13 11.87
C LYS A 165 15.71 -1.70 11.17
N VAL A 166 14.59 -2.23 11.60
CA VAL A 166 13.24 -1.86 11.15
C VAL A 166 12.32 -1.79 12.36
N LYS A 167 11.51 -0.76 12.46
CA LYS A 167 10.51 -0.58 13.51
C LYS A 167 9.23 -0.03 12.89
N VAL A 168 8.11 -0.63 13.23
CA VAL A 168 6.79 0.02 13.10
C VAL A 168 6.34 0.36 14.51
N GLY A 169 5.88 1.57 14.71
CA GLY A 169 5.44 1.98 16.04
C GLY A 169 5.75 3.44 16.35
N ARG A 170 5.68 3.76 17.63
CA ARG A 170 5.98 5.11 18.12
C ARG A 170 7.48 5.37 18.08
N VAL A 171 7.84 6.52 17.51
CA VAL A 171 9.20 7.07 17.49
C VAL A 171 9.13 8.47 18.08
N SER A 172 9.71 8.67 19.25
CA SER A 172 9.81 9.97 19.90
C SER A 172 10.82 10.88 19.18
N ASP A 173 10.86 12.14 19.54
CA ASP A 173 11.82 13.09 18.96
C ASP A 173 13.27 12.68 19.27
N ALA A 174 13.54 12.15 20.46
CA ALA A 174 14.86 11.65 20.83
C ALA A 174 15.25 10.39 20.04
N GLU A 175 14.32 9.43 19.90
CA GLU A 175 14.55 8.22 19.11
C GLU A 175 14.70 8.50 17.62
N LEU A 176 14.09 9.57 17.11
CA LEU A 176 14.16 9.92 15.69
C LEU A 176 15.61 10.16 15.22
N GLU A 177 16.48 10.64 16.11
CA GLU A 177 17.89 10.86 15.80
C GLU A 177 18.64 9.54 15.51
N GLU A 178 18.18 8.43 16.08
CA GLU A 178 18.79 7.09 15.90
C GLU A 178 18.44 6.42 14.58
N TRP A 179 17.46 6.96 13.85
CA TRP A 179 16.95 6.39 12.61
C TRP A 179 17.39 7.18 11.38
N ASP A 180 17.85 6.51 10.34
CA ASP A 180 18.15 7.17 9.06
C ASP A 180 16.88 7.60 8.34
N ASN A 181 15.84 6.79 8.46
CA ASN A 181 14.57 7.02 7.77
C ASN A 181 13.40 6.85 8.72
N PHE A 182 12.38 7.68 8.53
CA PHE A 182 11.11 7.59 9.22
C PHE A 182 10.00 8.17 8.36
N MET A 183 8.90 7.46 8.28
CA MET A 183 7.67 7.90 7.62
C MET A 183 6.50 7.71 8.56
N ALA A 184 5.95 8.81 9.06
CA ALA A 184 4.77 8.77 9.91
C ALA A 184 3.49 8.54 9.09
N GLY A 185 2.54 7.84 9.69
CA GLY A 185 1.21 7.59 9.18
C GLY A 185 0.14 7.83 10.22
N GLU A 186 -1.10 7.49 9.89
CA GLU A 186 -2.19 7.48 10.85
C GLU A 186 -2.08 6.22 11.72
N GLY A 187 -1.88 6.38 13.02
CA GLY A 187 -1.75 5.26 13.95
C GLY A 187 -3.07 4.49 14.08
N LEU A 188 -3.03 3.19 13.87
CA LEU A 188 -4.18 2.31 14.01
C LEU A 188 -4.06 1.33 15.16
N VAL A 189 -2.88 0.76 15.36
CA VAL A 189 -2.58 -0.24 16.40
C VAL A 189 -1.33 0.18 17.15
N SER A 190 -1.35 0.12 18.47
CA SER A 190 -0.18 0.29 19.31
C SER A 190 -0.29 -0.58 20.56
N GLY A 191 0.77 -1.32 20.90
CA GLY A 191 0.80 -2.25 22.01
C GLY A 191 -0.24 -3.36 21.89
N GLY A 192 -0.54 -3.83 20.68
CA GLY A 192 -1.52 -4.89 20.41
C GLY A 192 -2.97 -4.45 20.61
N LYS A 193 -3.26 -3.16 20.58
CA LYS A 193 -4.60 -2.59 20.75
C LYS A 193 -4.89 -1.54 19.69
N CYS A 194 -6.15 -1.44 19.28
CA CYS A 194 -6.61 -0.34 18.45
C CYS A 194 -6.37 0.99 19.20
N CYS A 195 -5.60 1.90 18.62
CA CYS A 195 -5.32 3.21 19.20
C CYS A 195 -6.28 4.31 18.74
N LEU A 196 -7.32 3.95 18.01
CA LEU A 196 -8.41 4.84 17.62
C LEU A 196 -9.45 5.01 18.74
N ASP A 197 -9.05 4.85 19.97
CA ASP A 197 -9.90 4.93 21.17
C ASP A 197 -10.23 6.38 21.54
N TRP A 198 -10.56 7.14 20.54
CA TRP A 198 -11.11 8.44 20.76
C TRP A 198 -12.60 8.28 21.07
N LYS A 199 -13.03 8.94 22.11
CA LYS A 199 -14.43 9.10 22.49
C LYS A 199 -15.27 9.29 21.22
N ARG A 200 -15.78 8.19 20.69
CA ARG A 200 -16.66 8.24 19.53
C ARG A 200 -17.97 8.86 19.99
N PRO A 201 -18.45 9.92 19.37
CA PRO A 201 -19.88 10.14 19.32
C PRO A 201 -20.48 8.89 18.69
N GLU A 202 -21.46 8.27 19.35
CA GLU A 202 -22.18 7.12 18.81
C GLU A 202 -22.61 7.43 17.36
N GLY A 203 -22.25 6.55 16.44
CA GLY A 203 -22.64 6.64 15.03
C GLY A 203 -21.62 7.23 14.05
N ILE A 204 -20.48 7.76 14.47
CA ILE A 204 -19.44 8.22 13.53
C ILE A 204 -18.47 7.08 13.24
N LYS A 205 -18.62 6.43 12.08
CA LYS A 205 -17.54 5.66 11.46
C LYS A 205 -16.38 6.62 11.24
N THR A 206 -15.26 6.39 11.91
CA THR A 206 -14.06 7.22 11.75
C THR A 206 -13.48 7.00 10.35
N LYS A 207 -13.88 7.82 9.42
CA LYS A 207 -13.67 7.82 7.97
C LYS A 207 -14.38 6.67 7.22
N PRO A 208 -14.96 6.98 6.08
CA PRO A 208 -15.65 5.99 5.25
C PRO A 208 -14.70 4.94 4.70
N GLU A 209 -15.26 3.84 4.27
CA GLU A 209 -14.55 2.78 3.57
C GLU A 209 -13.83 3.36 2.34
N ALA A 210 -12.55 3.02 2.22
CA ALA A 210 -11.69 3.43 1.10
C ALA A 210 -10.57 2.41 0.90
N PRO A 211 -9.91 2.40 -0.27
CA PRO A 211 -8.64 1.69 -0.41
C PRO A 211 -7.65 2.13 0.66
N ARG A 212 -6.89 1.18 1.20
CA ARG A 212 -5.91 1.43 2.27
C ARG A 212 -4.58 0.78 1.96
N THR A 213 -3.53 1.43 2.42
CA THR A 213 -2.17 0.89 2.52
C THR A 213 -1.79 0.90 3.97
N LEU A 214 -1.61 -0.29 4.54
CA LEU A 214 -1.31 -0.50 5.95
C LEU A 214 0.09 -1.09 6.10
N VAL A 215 0.80 -0.68 7.14
CA VAL A 215 2.09 -1.26 7.53
C VAL A 215 2.00 -1.64 8.99
N GLY A 216 2.38 -2.88 9.32
CA GLY A 216 2.32 -3.38 10.69
C GLY A 216 3.47 -4.31 11.02
N MET A 217 3.71 -4.53 12.31
CA MET A 217 4.77 -5.39 12.84
C MET A 217 4.26 -6.15 14.05
N ASP A 218 4.64 -7.42 14.18
CA ASP A 218 4.35 -8.22 15.35
C ASP A 218 5.13 -7.74 16.60
N ALA A 219 4.77 -8.26 17.78
CA ALA A 219 5.36 -7.82 19.04
C ALA A 219 6.85 -8.16 19.15
N GLU A 220 7.28 -9.23 18.52
CA GLU A 220 8.66 -9.70 18.51
C GLU A 220 9.56 -8.95 17.51
N GLY A 221 8.97 -8.10 16.66
CA GLY A 221 9.69 -7.43 15.57
C GLY A 221 10.21 -8.39 14.50
N LYS A 222 9.60 -9.57 14.38
CA LYS A 222 10.01 -10.63 13.47
C LYS A 222 9.38 -10.49 12.10
N TYR A 223 8.10 -10.16 12.06
CA TYR A 223 7.33 -10.05 10.82
C TYR A 223 6.92 -8.59 10.56
N LEU A 224 7.35 -8.09 9.41
CA LEU A 224 6.82 -6.85 8.85
C LEU A 224 5.72 -7.19 7.86
N TRP A 225 4.56 -6.56 8.01
CA TRP A 225 3.43 -6.70 7.13
C TRP A 225 3.20 -5.43 6.32
N VAL A 226 2.98 -5.58 5.02
CA VAL A 226 2.47 -4.55 4.13
C VAL A 226 1.16 -5.05 3.55
N ILE A 227 0.06 -4.38 3.88
CA ILE A 227 -1.28 -4.82 3.50
C ILE A 227 -1.94 -3.72 2.66
N VAL A 228 -2.39 -4.09 1.48
CA VAL A 228 -3.10 -3.20 0.56
C VAL A 228 -4.49 -3.75 0.34
N THR A 229 -5.50 -2.91 0.44
CA THR A 229 -6.89 -3.28 0.15
C THR A 229 -7.43 -2.41 -0.97
N GLY A 230 -8.16 -3.01 -1.89
CA GLY A 230 -8.95 -2.26 -2.86
C GLY A 230 -10.09 -1.50 -2.20
N GLY A 231 -10.87 -0.79 -2.99
CA GLY A 231 -12.06 -0.10 -2.50
C GLY A 231 -12.68 0.77 -3.58
N ARG A 232 -13.88 1.29 -3.28
CA ARG A 232 -14.66 2.16 -4.20
C ARG A 232 -14.92 1.50 -5.56
N LYS A 233 -14.96 0.19 -5.57
CA LYS A 233 -15.11 -0.59 -6.79
C LYS A 233 -16.48 -1.23 -6.84
N THR A 234 -17.08 -1.19 -8.02
CA THR A 234 -18.35 -1.83 -8.35
C THR A 234 -18.14 -2.92 -9.42
N GLY A 235 -19.16 -3.68 -9.77
CA GLY A 235 -19.10 -4.67 -10.81
C GLY A 235 -19.03 -6.11 -10.31
N LYS A 236 -18.36 -7.00 -11.03
CA LYS A 236 -18.36 -8.46 -10.74
C LYS A 236 -17.65 -8.84 -9.43
N MET A 237 -16.66 -8.08 -9.04
CA MET A 237 -15.91 -8.27 -7.79
C MET A 237 -15.84 -6.92 -7.07
N PRO A 238 -16.95 -6.47 -6.47
CA PRO A 238 -16.97 -5.19 -5.79
C PRO A 238 -16.05 -5.22 -4.58
N SER A 239 -15.42 -4.08 -4.28
CA SER A 239 -14.66 -3.87 -3.05
C SER A 239 -15.02 -2.53 -2.47
N MET A 240 -15.43 -2.50 -1.22
CA MET A 240 -15.79 -1.26 -0.53
C MET A 240 -14.55 -0.54 0.00
N GLY A 241 -13.53 -1.30 0.34
CA GLY A 241 -12.38 -0.83 1.09
C GLY A 241 -12.57 -1.00 2.59
N LEU A 242 -11.80 -0.28 3.38
CA LEU A 242 -11.80 -0.37 4.84
C LEU A 242 -12.02 1.00 5.47
N SER A 243 -12.80 1.05 6.56
CA SER A 243 -12.71 2.14 7.52
C SER A 243 -11.38 2.08 8.27
N TYR A 244 -11.06 3.08 9.09
CA TYR A 244 -9.85 3.00 9.93
C TYR A 244 -9.93 1.91 10.99
N LEU A 245 -11.14 1.64 11.49
CA LEU A 245 -11.35 0.57 12.45
C LEU A 245 -11.17 -0.81 11.84
N ASP A 246 -11.77 -1.02 10.67
CA ASP A 246 -11.56 -2.28 9.94
C ASP A 246 -10.06 -2.48 9.64
N GLY A 247 -9.33 -1.39 9.34
CA GLY A 247 -7.88 -1.40 9.15
C GLY A 247 -7.12 -1.78 10.42
N ALA A 248 -7.55 -1.28 11.58
CA ALA A 248 -6.97 -1.65 12.87
C ALA A 248 -7.24 -3.13 13.19
N ASP A 249 -8.50 -3.57 13.04
CA ASP A 249 -8.87 -4.97 13.26
C ASP A 249 -8.11 -5.89 12.30
N LEU A 250 -7.98 -5.51 11.03
CA LEU A 250 -7.21 -6.27 10.06
C LEU A 250 -5.75 -6.44 10.48
N LEU A 251 -5.08 -5.37 10.93
CA LEU A 251 -3.72 -5.45 11.45
C LEU A 251 -3.63 -6.39 12.68
N LEU A 252 -4.58 -6.28 13.61
CA LEU A 252 -4.65 -7.16 14.78
C LEU A 252 -4.85 -8.63 14.38
N TRP A 253 -5.71 -8.93 13.40
CA TRP A 253 -5.90 -10.28 12.88
C TRP A 253 -4.61 -10.86 12.29
N PHE A 254 -3.78 -10.04 11.63
CA PHE A 254 -2.45 -10.45 11.14
C PHE A 254 -1.39 -10.53 12.26
N GLY A 255 -1.78 -10.35 13.53
CA GLY A 255 -0.87 -10.43 14.68
C GLY A 255 0.02 -9.21 14.88
N CYS A 256 -0.30 -8.08 14.27
CA CYS A 256 0.46 -6.86 14.45
C CYS A 256 0.24 -6.27 15.86
N ALA A 257 1.31 -6.01 16.59
CA ALA A 257 1.30 -5.26 17.83
C ALA A 257 1.41 -3.75 17.59
N GLU A 258 1.99 -3.36 16.47
CA GLU A 258 2.11 -1.97 16.02
C GLU A 258 1.63 -1.86 14.57
N GLY A 259 0.93 -0.78 14.24
CA GLY A 259 0.43 -0.62 12.88
C GLY A 259 -0.07 0.77 12.55
N VAL A 260 0.16 1.17 11.30
CA VAL A 260 -0.18 2.49 10.76
C VAL A 260 -0.88 2.36 9.41
N ASN A 261 -1.77 3.31 9.12
CA ASN A 261 -2.29 3.54 7.79
C ASN A 261 -1.48 4.63 7.09
N MET A 262 -0.99 4.31 5.92
CA MET A 262 -0.35 5.24 5.00
C MET A 262 -1.40 5.97 4.17
N ASP A 263 -1.01 6.72 3.13
CA ASP A 263 -2.01 7.34 2.25
C ASP A 263 -2.88 6.28 1.58
N GLY A 264 -4.12 6.65 1.32
CA GLY A 264 -5.16 5.74 0.85
C GLY A 264 -5.92 6.27 -0.36
N GLY A 265 -7.08 5.67 -0.62
CA GLY A 265 -7.92 6.09 -1.73
C GLY A 265 -7.24 5.87 -3.09
N GLY A 266 -7.18 6.91 -3.91
CA GLY A 266 -6.57 6.85 -5.25
C GLY A 266 -5.06 6.64 -5.24
N SER A 267 -4.38 6.91 -4.12
CA SER A 267 -2.94 6.69 -3.96
C SER A 267 -2.59 5.22 -3.75
N THR A 268 -3.54 4.41 -3.24
CA THR A 268 -3.31 3.01 -2.89
C THR A 268 -2.85 2.19 -4.08
N THR A 269 -1.60 1.74 -4.05
CA THR A 269 -0.97 0.99 -5.14
C THR A 269 0.04 -0.01 -4.58
N LEU A 270 0.00 -1.25 -5.07
CA LEU A 270 1.02 -2.28 -4.85
C LEU A 270 1.63 -2.67 -6.19
N ALA A 271 2.86 -2.26 -6.43
CA ALA A 271 3.64 -2.59 -7.61
C ALA A 271 4.64 -3.70 -7.27
N VAL A 272 4.65 -4.80 -8.02
CA VAL A 272 5.55 -5.94 -7.83
C VAL A 272 6.31 -6.24 -9.12
N ARG A 273 7.61 -6.50 -9.00
CA ARG A 273 8.47 -6.83 -10.13
C ARG A 273 8.04 -8.15 -10.76
N LYS A 274 7.92 -8.16 -12.09
CA LYS A 274 7.38 -9.30 -12.85
C LYS A 274 8.16 -10.61 -12.66
N ASP A 275 9.47 -10.52 -12.53
CA ASP A 275 10.32 -11.71 -12.34
C ASP A 275 10.11 -12.36 -10.96
N ALA A 276 9.70 -11.61 -9.94
CA ALA A 276 9.37 -12.14 -8.63
C ALA A 276 8.06 -12.96 -8.62
N LEU A 277 7.22 -12.77 -9.63
CA LEU A 277 5.96 -13.47 -9.80
C LEU A 277 6.07 -14.70 -10.73
N LYS A 278 7.29 -15.05 -11.16
CA LYS A 278 7.54 -16.24 -11.97
C LYS A 278 7.17 -17.51 -11.21
N GLY A 279 6.28 -18.33 -11.82
CA GLY A 279 5.74 -19.54 -11.20
C GLY A 279 4.31 -19.40 -10.71
N ALA A 280 3.75 -18.22 -10.63
CA ALA A 280 2.32 -18.02 -10.48
C ALA A 280 1.59 -18.55 -11.71
N LYS A 281 0.76 -19.58 -11.52
CA LYS A 281 0.09 -20.28 -12.65
C LYS A 281 -0.90 -19.42 -13.43
N LYS A 282 -1.28 -18.21 -12.97
CA LYS A 282 -2.16 -17.21 -13.64
C LYS A 282 -2.22 -15.92 -12.83
N PRO A 283 -2.84 -14.85 -13.37
CA PRO A 283 -2.89 -13.58 -12.67
C PRO A 283 -3.41 -13.79 -11.25
N TYR A 284 -2.61 -13.42 -10.33
CA TYR A 284 -2.78 -13.50 -8.89
C TYR A 284 -3.92 -12.60 -8.43
N THR A 285 -4.36 -11.71 -9.30
CA THR A 285 -5.62 -10.99 -9.16
C THR A 285 -6.28 -10.87 -10.55
N PRO A 286 -7.59 -11.07 -10.66
CA PRO A 286 -8.29 -10.92 -11.95
C PRO A 286 -8.30 -9.48 -12.48
N GLU A 287 -7.74 -8.55 -11.73
CA GLU A 287 -7.91 -7.11 -11.89
C GLU A 287 -6.61 -6.31 -11.90
N ALA A 288 -5.47 -7.00 -11.90
CA ALA A 288 -4.20 -6.35 -12.13
C ALA A 288 -4.29 -5.50 -13.41
N HIS A 289 -3.96 -4.22 -13.31
CA HIS A 289 -3.92 -3.31 -14.46
C HIS A 289 -2.55 -3.35 -15.13
N PRO A 290 -2.28 -4.29 -16.04
CA PRO A 290 -0.96 -4.41 -16.65
C PRO A 290 -0.61 -3.26 -17.58
N ALA A 291 -1.60 -2.51 -18.06
CA ALA A 291 -1.41 -1.49 -19.09
C ALA A 291 -0.85 -0.17 -18.57
N ALA A 292 -0.98 0.13 -17.27
CA ALA A 292 -0.56 1.39 -16.68
C ALA A 292 0.76 1.29 -15.91
N ALA A 293 1.26 0.07 -15.67
CA ALA A 293 2.47 -0.16 -14.92
C ALA A 293 3.74 0.11 -15.75
N ALA A 294 4.83 0.48 -15.08
CA ALA A 294 6.14 0.46 -15.70
C ALA A 294 6.44 -0.94 -16.27
N LYS A 295 7.21 -1.00 -17.36
CA LYS A 295 7.39 -2.18 -18.22
C LYS A 295 7.62 -3.50 -17.47
N ASP A 296 8.38 -3.48 -16.37
CA ASP A 296 8.82 -4.68 -15.66
C ASP A 296 8.06 -4.91 -14.34
N TYR A 297 6.94 -4.22 -14.14
CA TYR A 297 6.10 -4.30 -12.94
C TYR A 297 4.67 -4.68 -13.28
N PHE A 298 3.99 -5.26 -12.29
CA PHE A 298 2.55 -5.42 -12.26
C PHE A 298 1.98 -4.61 -11.08
N ILE A 299 0.84 -3.97 -11.30
CA ILE A 299 0.00 -3.43 -10.24
C ILE A 299 -0.96 -4.53 -9.83
N LEU A 300 -0.86 -4.96 -8.57
CA LEU A 300 -1.61 -6.11 -8.09
C LEU A 300 -2.99 -5.76 -7.57
N ASN A 301 -3.17 -4.57 -7.00
CA ASN A 301 -4.49 -4.11 -6.56
C ASN A 301 -5.22 -3.34 -7.65
N CYS A 302 -6.54 -3.26 -7.54
CA CYS A 302 -7.34 -2.38 -8.38
C CYS A 302 -7.24 -0.95 -7.87
N THR A 303 -6.67 -0.06 -8.69
CA THR A 303 -6.59 1.36 -8.36
C THR A 303 -7.97 2.02 -8.48
N SER A 304 -8.41 2.75 -7.46
CA SER A 304 -9.76 3.33 -7.45
C SER A 304 -9.99 4.42 -8.50
N ASP A 305 -8.92 5.02 -9.02
CA ASP A 305 -8.97 6.06 -10.06
C ASP A 305 -8.91 5.46 -11.47
N GLY A 306 -8.89 4.14 -11.60
CA GLY A 306 -8.75 3.44 -12.89
C GLY A 306 -7.33 3.43 -13.47
N SER A 307 -6.39 4.14 -12.83
CA SER A 307 -4.96 4.18 -13.15
C SER A 307 -4.17 4.49 -11.90
N GLU A 308 -2.85 4.28 -11.94
CA GLU A 308 -1.98 4.72 -10.85
C GLU A 308 -2.02 6.24 -10.70
N ARG A 309 -2.23 6.70 -9.48
CA ARG A 309 -2.01 8.11 -9.12
C ARG A 309 -0.52 8.35 -8.91
N ALA A 310 -0.02 9.45 -9.45
CA ALA A 310 1.29 9.94 -9.06
C ALA A 310 1.22 10.50 -7.63
N VAL A 311 2.11 10.04 -6.76
CA VAL A 311 2.19 10.38 -5.33
C VAL A 311 3.58 10.91 -4.98
N LEU A 312 3.70 11.50 -3.80
CA LEU A 312 4.88 12.21 -3.38
C LEU A 312 6.04 11.28 -3.03
N ASP A 313 5.73 10.22 -2.35
CA ASP A 313 6.70 9.29 -1.79
C ASP A 313 6.19 7.85 -1.83
N HIS A 314 7.12 6.91 -1.69
CA HIS A 314 6.87 5.48 -1.83
C HIS A 314 7.67 4.72 -0.78
N ILE A 315 7.11 3.62 -0.28
CA ILE A 315 7.85 2.62 0.49
C ILE A 315 8.23 1.51 -0.48
N GLN A 316 9.52 1.39 -0.75
CA GLN A 316 10.09 0.36 -1.60
C GLN A 316 10.72 -0.74 -0.75
N PHE A 317 10.80 -1.92 -1.32
CA PHE A 317 11.50 -3.04 -0.70
C PHE A 317 12.52 -3.59 -1.68
N TRP A 318 13.79 -3.45 -1.31
CA TRP A 318 14.91 -3.78 -2.16
C TRP A 318 15.45 -5.15 -1.84
N ASP A 319 15.75 -5.93 -2.87
CA ASP A 319 16.47 -7.20 -2.79
C ASP A 319 17.86 -7.04 -3.38
N SER A 320 18.59 -8.15 -3.53
CA SER A 320 19.94 -8.15 -4.10
C SER A 320 20.03 -7.69 -5.56
N LYS A 321 18.91 -7.54 -6.26
CA LYS A 321 18.85 -7.05 -7.65
C LYS A 321 18.55 -5.55 -7.73
N SER A 322 18.09 -4.96 -6.62
CA SER A 322 17.74 -3.52 -6.58
C SER A 322 19.00 -2.66 -6.60
N LYS A 323 18.89 -1.45 -7.20
CA LYS A 323 20.01 -0.50 -7.41
C LYS A 323 19.72 0.84 -6.77
#